data_94445cc30c6bcbc6bf67998f84f032b7
#
_entry.id   94445cc30c6bcbc6bf67998f84f032b7
#
_cell.length_a   1.000
_cell.length_b   1.000
_cell.length_c   1.000
_cell.angle_alpha   90.00
_cell.angle_beta   90.00
_cell.angle_gamma   90.00
#
_symmetry.space_group_name_H-M   'P 1'
#
loop_
_entity.id
_entity.type
_entity.pdbx_description
1 polymer ?
#
loop_
_entity_poly.entity_id
_entity_poly.type
_entity_poly.pdbx_seq_one_letter_code
_entity_poly.pdbx_strand_id
1 'polypeptide(L)'
;MKRGQEILQKGATITKIDEYTYNINSLTSNCIYEINNLENRFVCSCPDFQYREVELCKHIACLQIWLTKVEEKPKVFADDAIQCDECGSIRIVKYGFDCGKQTYYCKDCHKKFREHSILRKVKFTPELITLCLDLYFSGLSLRKISRNIGDHFSVEINYSTIYDWIQRYIPQISNYVNSLVPNLSESWHIDELFVKMKDGEKRKGNANVAYLWNVMDRESRFLIASKLSEKRDINGAIQAINQAIHNSHGNVPQIVYTDALRAYREGIRQTLGNQVDHIAKCGITKPHANNNRVERLNWTLRERVKVQRGWKNPKSAIAEGQRIYYNFIKPHQALGGKTPSEKIGVGMEGDKLLKLFISSLQYNKN
;
A
#
# COMPACT_ATOMS: atom_id res chain seq x y z
N MET A 1 -33.70 -15.84 14.98
CA MET A 1 -32.44 -16.11 14.23
C MET A 1 -32.49 -17.39 13.43
N LYS A 2 -32.72 -18.62 13.98
CA LYS A 2 -32.79 -19.88 13.19
C LYS A 2 -33.71 -19.85 11.98
N ARG A 3 -34.95 -19.35 12.14
CA ARG A 3 -35.91 -19.18 11.03
C ARG A 3 -35.45 -18.19 9.95
N GLY A 4 -34.67 -17.18 10.31
CA GLY A 4 -34.07 -16.24 9.34
C GLY A 4 -32.99 -16.90 8.49
N GLN A 5 -32.15 -17.75 9.09
CA GLN A 5 -31.13 -18.54 8.38
C GLN A 5 -31.79 -19.54 7.39
N GLU A 6 -32.86 -20.22 7.83
CA GLU A 6 -33.58 -21.20 6.99
C GLU A 6 -34.14 -20.56 5.71
N ILE A 7 -34.75 -19.37 5.81
CA ILE A 7 -35.31 -18.72 4.62
C ILE A 7 -34.23 -18.17 3.70
N LEU A 8 -33.09 -17.72 4.24
CA LEU A 8 -31.95 -17.29 3.45
C LEU A 8 -31.30 -18.44 2.68
N GLN A 9 -31.17 -19.63 3.32
CA GLN A 9 -30.67 -20.84 2.70
C GLN A 9 -31.63 -21.39 1.61
N LYS A 10 -32.93 -21.18 1.77
CA LYS A 10 -33.98 -21.55 0.79
C LYS A 10 -34.13 -20.58 -0.37
N GLY A 11 -33.24 -19.56 -0.48
CA GLY A 11 -33.19 -18.67 -1.64
C GLY A 11 -34.03 -17.40 -1.52
N ALA A 12 -34.32 -16.92 -0.28
CA ALA A 12 -34.91 -15.61 -0.12
C ALA A 12 -33.97 -14.51 -0.71
N THR A 13 -34.54 -13.68 -1.56
CA THR A 13 -33.82 -12.53 -2.15
C THR A 13 -34.13 -11.26 -1.38
N ILE A 14 -33.09 -10.49 -1.06
CA ILE A 14 -33.19 -9.21 -0.39
C ILE A 14 -32.67 -8.15 -1.35
N THR A 15 -33.48 -7.11 -1.59
CA THR A 15 -33.11 -5.98 -2.44
C THR A 15 -33.14 -4.72 -1.60
N LYS A 16 -32.05 -3.98 -1.57
CA LYS A 16 -31.99 -2.65 -0.95
C LYS A 16 -32.62 -1.64 -1.90
N ILE A 17 -33.62 -0.89 -1.43
CA ILE A 17 -34.35 0.14 -2.20
C ILE A 17 -33.71 1.51 -2.00
N ASP A 18 -33.47 1.88 -0.73
CA ASP A 18 -32.81 3.12 -0.35
C ASP A 18 -31.96 2.92 0.92
N GLU A 19 -31.52 3.99 1.58
CA GLU A 19 -30.65 3.94 2.75
C GLU A 19 -31.30 3.19 3.94
N TYR A 20 -32.64 3.23 4.06
CA TYR A 20 -33.40 2.75 5.21
C TYR A 20 -34.38 1.62 4.84
N THR A 21 -34.63 1.35 3.55
CA THR A 21 -35.70 0.48 3.05
C THR A 21 -35.14 -0.75 2.32
N TYR A 22 -35.69 -1.92 2.66
CA TYR A 22 -35.32 -3.20 2.07
C TYR A 22 -36.57 -3.97 1.68
N ASN A 23 -36.53 -4.65 0.54
CA ASN A 23 -37.54 -5.61 0.11
C ASN A 23 -37.06 -7.04 0.25
N ILE A 24 -37.92 -7.93 0.76
CA ILE A 24 -37.66 -9.35 0.85
C ILE A 24 -38.83 -10.16 0.23
N ASN A 25 -38.50 -11.10 -0.64
CA ASN A 25 -39.54 -11.99 -1.21
C ASN A 25 -39.97 -13.04 -0.22
N SER A 26 -41.27 -13.35 -0.21
CA SER A 26 -41.83 -14.47 0.54
C SER A 26 -41.51 -15.79 -0.18
N LEU A 27 -41.10 -16.83 0.56
CA LEU A 27 -40.92 -18.18 0.00
C LEU A 27 -42.22 -19.02 -0.03
N THR A 28 -43.27 -18.52 0.62
CA THR A 28 -44.56 -19.25 0.77
C THR A 28 -45.73 -18.58 0.08
N SER A 29 -45.57 -17.31 -0.34
CA SER A 29 -46.56 -16.54 -1.07
C SER A 29 -45.84 -15.66 -2.08
N ASN A 30 -46.46 -15.35 -3.22
CA ASN A 30 -45.87 -14.43 -4.22
C ASN A 30 -45.81 -12.93 -3.76
N CYS A 31 -45.64 -12.70 -2.47
CA CYS A 31 -45.63 -11.36 -1.89
C CYS A 31 -44.21 -10.89 -1.64
N ILE A 32 -43.97 -9.60 -1.80
CA ILE A 32 -42.75 -8.90 -1.37
C ILE A 32 -43.11 -8.15 -0.10
N TYR A 33 -42.31 -8.31 0.94
CA TYR A 33 -42.46 -7.57 2.19
C TYR A 33 -41.39 -6.50 2.28
N GLU A 34 -41.82 -5.31 2.67
CA GLU A 34 -40.96 -4.15 2.91
C GLU A 34 -40.48 -4.15 4.36
N ILE A 35 -39.21 -3.83 4.56
CA ILE A 35 -38.57 -3.68 5.88
C ILE A 35 -37.95 -2.31 5.94
N ASN A 36 -38.39 -1.48 6.88
CA ASN A 36 -37.87 -0.13 7.10
C ASN A 36 -37.04 -0.08 8.38
N ASN A 37 -35.88 0.59 8.33
CA ASN A 37 -35.05 0.87 9.48
C ASN A 37 -35.38 2.26 10.01
N LEU A 38 -36.11 2.32 11.11
CA LEU A 38 -36.53 3.58 11.77
C LEU A 38 -35.72 3.71 13.08
N GLU A 39 -34.80 4.64 13.15
CA GLU A 39 -33.99 4.96 14.35
C GLU A 39 -33.42 3.72 15.07
N ASN A 40 -32.73 2.84 14.31
CA ASN A 40 -32.18 1.56 14.76
C ASN A 40 -33.19 0.46 15.10
N ARG A 41 -34.47 0.62 14.75
CA ARG A 41 -35.51 -0.41 14.87
C ARG A 41 -36.03 -0.83 13.49
N PHE A 42 -35.98 -2.11 13.19
CA PHE A 42 -36.55 -2.64 11.96
C PHE A 42 -38.04 -2.89 12.10
N VAL A 43 -38.81 -2.42 11.13
CA VAL A 43 -40.28 -2.62 11.02
C VAL A 43 -40.55 -3.38 9.71
N CYS A 44 -41.34 -4.42 9.75
CA CYS A 44 -41.65 -5.27 8.59
C CYS A 44 -43.15 -5.25 8.26
N SER A 45 -43.49 -5.17 6.98
CA SER A 45 -44.85 -5.18 6.50
C SER A 45 -45.51 -6.57 6.52
N CYS A 46 -44.83 -7.63 6.98
CA CYS A 46 -45.42 -8.99 6.98
C CYS A 46 -46.48 -9.18 8.06
N PRO A 47 -47.47 -10.06 7.83
CA PRO A 47 -48.56 -10.32 8.81
C PRO A 47 -48.08 -10.79 10.19
N ASP A 48 -47.00 -11.56 10.27
CA ASP A 48 -46.42 -12.00 11.54
C ASP A 48 -45.95 -10.80 12.38
N PHE A 49 -45.39 -9.78 11.77
CA PHE A 49 -44.94 -8.59 12.46
C PHE A 49 -46.11 -7.66 12.81
N GLN A 50 -47.06 -7.50 11.90
CA GLN A 50 -48.15 -6.53 12.06
C GLN A 50 -49.24 -7.01 13.05
N TYR A 51 -49.55 -8.33 13.07
CA TYR A 51 -50.70 -8.83 13.81
C TYR A 51 -50.36 -9.69 15.03
N ARG A 52 -49.11 -10.15 15.18
CA ARG A 52 -48.67 -10.98 16.30
C ARG A 52 -47.76 -10.25 17.30
N GLU A 53 -47.59 -8.94 17.14
CA GLU A 53 -46.77 -8.09 18.03
C GLU A 53 -45.36 -8.68 18.33
N VAL A 54 -44.74 -9.36 17.34
CA VAL A 54 -43.41 -9.92 17.52
C VAL A 54 -42.35 -8.87 17.27
N GLU A 55 -41.41 -8.70 18.18
CA GLU A 55 -40.29 -7.78 18.00
C GLU A 55 -39.37 -8.19 16.84
N LEU A 56 -39.28 -9.47 16.52
CA LEU A 56 -38.41 -10.04 15.51
C LEU A 56 -39.13 -11.09 14.66
N CYS A 57 -39.63 -10.72 13.47
CA CYS A 57 -40.13 -11.68 12.51
C CYS A 57 -39.02 -12.37 11.73
N LYS A 58 -39.33 -13.49 11.04
CA LYS A 58 -38.37 -14.24 10.23
C LYS A 58 -37.68 -13.39 9.13
N HIS A 59 -38.37 -12.38 8.58
CA HIS A 59 -37.86 -11.51 7.54
C HIS A 59 -36.83 -10.51 8.08
N ILE A 60 -37.10 -9.88 9.24
CA ILE A 60 -36.13 -9.00 9.92
C ILE A 60 -34.91 -9.84 10.35
N ALA A 61 -35.09 -11.03 10.91
CA ALA A 61 -33.97 -11.92 11.24
C ALA A 61 -33.13 -12.31 10.00
N CYS A 62 -33.78 -12.52 8.86
CA CYS A 62 -33.12 -12.78 7.59
C CYS A 62 -32.32 -11.57 7.11
N LEU A 63 -32.90 -10.38 7.17
CA LEU A 63 -32.24 -9.13 6.82
C LEU A 63 -31.01 -8.87 7.71
N GLN A 64 -31.13 -9.05 9.03
CA GLN A 64 -30.01 -8.87 9.96
C GLN A 64 -28.84 -9.82 9.63
N ILE A 65 -29.12 -11.09 9.34
CA ILE A 65 -28.09 -12.05 8.93
C ILE A 65 -27.51 -11.69 7.55
N TRP A 66 -28.33 -11.17 6.65
CA TRP A 66 -27.86 -10.70 5.35
C TRP A 66 -26.99 -9.46 5.47
N LEU A 67 -27.35 -8.49 6.32
CA LEU A 67 -26.56 -7.28 6.60
C LEU A 67 -25.20 -7.66 7.19
N THR A 68 -25.12 -8.55 8.19
CA THR A 68 -23.83 -9.01 8.73
C THR A 68 -22.96 -9.66 7.64
N LYS A 69 -23.54 -10.46 6.76
CA LYS A 69 -22.81 -11.07 5.62
C LYS A 69 -22.41 -10.06 4.55
N VAL A 70 -23.17 -8.97 4.39
CA VAL A 70 -22.85 -7.87 3.46
C VAL A 70 -21.78 -6.95 4.04
N GLU A 71 -21.82 -6.71 5.37
CA GLU A 71 -20.79 -5.96 6.09
C GLU A 71 -19.45 -6.74 6.19
N GLU A 72 -19.50 -8.06 6.24
CA GLU A 72 -18.32 -8.94 6.20
C GLU A 72 -17.65 -9.00 4.82
N LYS A 73 -18.30 -8.56 3.75
CA LYS A 73 -17.63 -8.35 2.48
C LYS A 73 -17.16 -6.90 2.46
N PRO A 74 -15.83 -6.66 2.50
CA PRO A 74 -15.34 -5.30 2.26
C PRO A 74 -15.92 -4.84 0.93
N LYS A 75 -16.67 -3.73 0.94
CA LYS A 75 -17.08 -3.03 -0.29
C LYS A 75 -15.82 -2.56 -0.97
N VAL A 76 -15.29 -3.40 -1.84
CA VAL A 76 -14.24 -3.02 -2.76
C VAL A 76 -14.98 -2.52 -3.99
N PHE A 77 -14.78 -1.23 -4.23
CA PHE A 77 -15.31 -0.44 -5.35
C PHE A 77 -16.75 0.07 -5.23
N ALA A 78 -16.87 1.31 -4.71
CA ALA A 78 -17.91 2.23 -5.11
C ALA A 78 -17.59 2.71 -6.54
N ASP A 79 -18.54 2.57 -7.45
CA ASP A 79 -18.79 3.33 -8.70
C ASP A 79 -17.60 3.94 -9.46
N ASP A 80 -16.53 3.19 -9.72
CA ASP A 80 -15.69 3.50 -10.87
C ASP A 80 -16.36 2.85 -12.09
N ALA A 81 -16.93 3.69 -12.97
CA ALA A 81 -17.48 3.22 -14.23
C ALA A 81 -16.44 2.33 -14.91
N ILE A 82 -16.82 1.08 -15.21
CA ILE A 82 -15.91 0.12 -15.83
C ILE A 82 -15.41 0.77 -17.13
N GLN A 83 -14.09 0.93 -17.25
CA GLN A 83 -13.44 1.52 -18.41
C GLN A 83 -12.72 0.43 -19.21
N CYS A 84 -12.60 0.63 -20.50
CA CYS A 84 -11.84 -0.27 -21.37
C CYS A 84 -10.34 -0.21 -21.04
N ASP A 85 -9.73 -1.36 -20.79
CA ASP A 85 -8.31 -1.45 -20.45
C ASP A 85 -7.36 -1.03 -21.57
N GLU A 86 -7.83 -1.02 -22.81
CA GLU A 86 -7.00 -0.75 -23.98
C GLU A 86 -7.09 0.71 -24.43
N CYS A 87 -8.27 1.34 -24.34
CA CYS A 87 -8.48 2.69 -24.84
C CYS A 87 -9.12 3.65 -23.83
N GLY A 88 -9.36 3.21 -22.57
CA GLY A 88 -9.97 4.05 -21.52
C GLY A 88 -11.45 4.39 -21.73
N SER A 89 -12.09 3.90 -22.80
CA SER A 89 -13.50 4.22 -23.10
C SER A 89 -14.46 3.66 -22.07
N ILE A 90 -15.48 4.44 -21.73
CA ILE A 90 -16.62 4.03 -20.90
C ILE A 90 -17.76 3.39 -21.73
N ARG A 91 -17.64 3.39 -23.08
CA ARG A 91 -18.63 2.79 -23.99
C ARG A 91 -18.46 1.28 -24.07
N ILE A 92 -18.76 0.58 -22.97
CA ILE A 92 -18.62 -0.86 -22.81
C ILE A 92 -19.99 -1.52 -22.60
N VAL A 93 -20.09 -2.77 -23.07
CA VAL A 93 -21.27 -3.61 -22.86
C VAL A 93 -20.87 -4.96 -22.28
N LYS A 94 -21.76 -5.57 -21.49
CA LYS A 94 -21.58 -6.95 -21.02
C LYS A 94 -21.63 -7.89 -22.21
N TYR A 95 -20.63 -8.80 -22.32
CA TYR A 95 -20.49 -9.69 -23.47
C TYR A 95 -20.75 -11.17 -23.14
N GLY A 96 -20.88 -11.51 -21.88
CA GLY A 96 -21.07 -12.89 -21.42
C GLY A 96 -20.10 -13.28 -20.33
N PHE A 97 -20.02 -14.58 -20.04
CA PHE A 97 -19.14 -15.11 -18.98
C PHE A 97 -18.06 -15.99 -19.63
N ASP A 98 -16.85 -15.89 -19.08
CA ASP A 98 -15.75 -16.77 -19.42
C ASP A 98 -15.08 -17.25 -18.12
N CYS A 99 -15.04 -18.58 -17.88
CA CYS A 99 -14.60 -19.20 -16.65
C CYS A 99 -15.25 -18.60 -15.38
N GLY A 100 -16.56 -18.34 -15.43
CA GLY A 100 -17.33 -17.82 -14.30
C GLY A 100 -17.16 -16.31 -14.03
N LYS A 101 -16.43 -15.57 -14.88
CA LYS A 101 -16.23 -14.12 -14.76
C LYS A 101 -16.93 -13.36 -15.88
N GLN A 102 -17.50 -12.20 -15.55
CA GLN A 102 -18.13 -11.32 -16.53
C GLN A 102 -17.09 -10.82 -17.53
N THR A 103 -17.40 -10.95 -18.82
CA THR A 103 -16.62 -10.38 -19.94
C THR A 103 -17.34 -9.16 -20.48
N TYR A 104 -16.57 -8.16 -20.87
CA TYR A 104 -17.05 -6.92 -21.46
C TYR A 104 -16.52 -6.74 -22.88
N TYR A 105 -17.24 -5.95 -23.69
CA TYR A 105 -16.84 -5.57 -25.03
C TYR A 105 -16.83 -4.05 -25.12
N CYS A 106 -15.71 -3.50 -25.55
CA CYS A 106 -15.59 -2.07 -25.82
C CYS A 106 -16.12 -1.74 -27.23
N LYS A 107 -17.04 -0.78 -27.32
CA LYS A 107 -17.61 -0.33 -28.59
C LYS A 107 -16.67 0.55 -29.42
N ASP A 108 -15.63 1.13 -28.80
CA ASP A 108 -14.73 2.05 -29.47
C ASP A 108 -13.50 1.35 -30.05
N CYS A 109 -12.83 0.49 -29.29
CA CYS A 109 -11.67 -0.25 -29.79
C CYS A 109 -11.98 -1.69 -30.22
N HIS A 110 -13.23 -2.13 -30.07
CA HIS A 110 -13.72 -3.47 -30.44
C HIS A 110 -13.04 -4.64 -29.74
N LYS A 111 -12.36 -4.39 -28.60
CA LYS A 111 -11.71 -5.43 -27.80
C LYS A 111 -12.60 -5.95 -26.69
N LYS A 112 -12.45 -7.24 -26.40
CA LYS A 112 -13.08 -7.91 -25.28
C LYS A 112 -12.12 -7.90 -24.10
N PHE A 113 -12.62 -7.61 -22.89
CA PHE A 113 -11.85 -7.65 -21.65
C PHE A 113 -12.72 -8.17 -20.51
N ARG A 114 -12.10 -8.60 -19.43
CA ARG A 114 -12.78 -8.99 -18.19
C ARG A 114 -12.64 -7.87 -17.18
N GLU A 115 -13.60 -7.76 -16.29
CA GLU A 115 -13.46 -6.93 -15.10
C GLU A 115 -12.13 -7.24 -14.41
N HIS A 116 -11.33 -6.23 -14.12
CA HIS A 116 -9.96 -6.35 -13.58
C HIS A 116 -8.93 -7.04 -14.50
N SER A 117 -8.94 -6.75 -15.79
CA SER A 117 -7.95 -7.27 -16.73
C SER A 117 -6.51 -6.84 -16.41
N ILE A 118 -6.33 -5.79 -15.59
CA ILE A 118 -5.02 -5.33 -15.07
C ILE A 118 -4.25 -6.50 -14.41
N LEU A 119 -4.99 -7.48 -13.88
CA LEU A 119 -4.43 -8.63 -13.14
C LEU A 119 -4.61 -9.97 -13.85
N ARG A 120 -4.69 -9.99 -15.16
CA ARG A 120 -5.03 -11.16 -16.02
C ARG A 120 -4.35 -12.50 -15.70
N LYS A 121 -3.33 -12.53 -14.84
CA LYS A 121 -2.59 -13.76 -14.47
C LYS A 121 -2.35 -13.90 -12.95
N VAL A 122 -3.01 -13.11 -12.13
CA VAL A 122 -2.79 -13.15 -10.68
C VAL A 122 -3.84 -14.01 -10.01
N LYS A 123 -3.40 -15.10 -9.40
CA LYS A 123 -4.24 -16.03 -8.63
C LYS A 123 -4.93 -15.36 -7.41
N PHE A 124 -4.35 -14.27 -6.91
CA PHE A 124 -4.73 -13.59 -5.68
C PHE A 124 -5.20 -12.17 -5.95
N THR A 125 -6.10 -11.65 -5.12
CA THR A 125 -6.63 -10.29 -5.29
C THR A 125 -5.61 -9.22 -4.96
N PRO A 126 -5.72 -8.00 -5.53
CA PRO A 126 -4.84 -6.87 -5.21
C PRO A 126 -4.79 -6.56 -3.72
N GLU A 127 -5.94 -6.63 -3.05
CA GLU A 127 -6.11 -6.37 -1.63
C GLU A 127 -5.28 -7.35 -0.80
N LEU A 128 -5.31 -8.63 -1.15
CA LEU A 128 -4.54 -9.65 -0.44
C LEU A 128 -3.04 -9.50 -0.68
N ILE A 129 -2.65 -9.15 -1.90
CA ILE A 129 -1.24 -8.87 -2.24
C ILE A 129 -0.75 -7.66 -1.43
N THR A 130 -1.49 -6.56 -1.46
CA THR A 130 -1.09 -5.33 -0.75
C THR A 130 -1.13 -5.50 0.76
N LEU A 131 -2.09 -6.25 1.31
CA LEU A 131 -2.09 -6.63 2.72
C LEU A 131 -0.81 -7.39 3.11
N CYS A 132 -0.38 -8.37 2.29
CA CYS A 132 0.86 -9.10 2.56
C CYS A 132 2.10 -8.20 2.49
N LEU A 133 2.15 -7.25 1.53
CA LEU A 133 3.22 -6.27 1.42
C LEU A 133 3.23 -5.32 2.63
N ASP A 134 2.07 -4.82 3.05
CA ASP A 134 1.94 -3.94 4.22
C ASP A 134 2.42 -4.64 5.49
N LEU A 135 1.94 -5.84 5.75
CA LEU A 135 2.37 -6.66 6.89
C LEU A 135 3.88 -6.92 6.89
N TYR A 136 4.48 -7.15 5.70
CA TYR A 136 5.91 -7.35 5.59
C TYR A 136 6.70 -6.08 5.94
N PHE A 137 6.35 -4.95 5.35
CA PHE A 137 7.04 -3.68 5.60
C PHE A 137 6.72 -3.10 6.98
N SER A 138 5.58 -3.49 7.59
CA SER A 138 5.27 -3.24 9.01
C SER A 138 6.17 -4.02 9.97
N GLY A 139 6.83 -5.10 9.51
CA GLY A 139 7.83 -5.84 10.28
C GLY A 139 7.49 -7.29 10.58
N LEU A 140 6.44 -7.87 10.00
CA LEU A 140 6.20 -9.30 10.10
C LEU A 140 7.16 -10.09 9.20
N SER A 141 7.56 -11.29 9.64
CA SER A 141 8.32 -12.20 8.79
C SER A 141 7.40 -12.87 7.76
N LEU A 142 7.93 -13.22 6.58
CA LEU A 142 7.19 -13.88 5.51
C LEU A 142 6.42 -15.13 5.97
N ARG A 143 7.04 -15.95 6.84
CA ARG A 143 6.39 -17.14 7.40
C ARG A 143 5.23 -16.80 8.36
N LYS A 144 5.37 -15.72 9.15
CA LYS A 144 4.27 -15.24 10.00
C LYS A 144 3.10 -14.73 9.16
N ILE A 145 3.38 -14.00 8.09
CA ILE A 145 2.37 -13.51 7.16
C ILE A 145 1.64 -14.69 6.51
N SER A 146 2.38 -15.64 5.94
CA SER A 146 1.81 -16.86 5.33
C SER A 146 0.86 -17.58 6.29
N ARG A 147 1.27 -17.79 7.55
CA ARG A 147 0.43 -18.41 8.57
C ARG A 147 -0.81 -17.56 8.90
N ASN A 148 -0.64 -16.27 9.18
CA ASN A 148 -1.76 -15.40 9.56
C ASN A 148 -2.81 -15.32 8.45
N ILE A 149 -2.38 -15.26 7.18
CA ILE A 149 -3.31 -15.27 6.05
C ILE A 149 -4.07 -16.60 5.99
N GLY A 150 -3.39 -17.73 6.20
CA GLY A 150 -4.04 -19.06 6.30
C GLY A 150 -5.07 -19.11 7.41
N ASP A 151 -4.67 -18.71 8.62
CA ASP A 151 -5.50 -18.80 9.82
C ASP A 151 -6.76 -17.89 9.76
N HIS A 152 -6.62 -16.66 9.21
CA HIS A 152 -7.71 -15.68 9.24
C HIS A 152 -8.55 -15.59 7.96
N PHE A 153 -7.97 -15.91 6.81
CA PHE A 153 -8.63 -15.77 5.51
C PHE A 153 -8.91 -17.11 4.82
N SER A 154 -8.46 -18.23 5.41
CA SER A 154 -8.57 -19.58 4.81
C SER A 154 -7.95 -19.65 3.40
N VAL A 155 -6.86 -18.90 3.18
CA VAL A 155 -6.14 -18.84 1.91
C VAL A 155 -4.71 -19.30 2.10
N GLU A 156 -4.34 -20.40 1.45
CA GLU A 156 -2.97 -20.90 1.51
C GLU A 156 -2.05 -20.12 0.56
N ILE A 157 -1.06 -19.42 1.13
CA ILE A 157 -0.02 -18.70 0.40
C ILE A 157 1.33 -19.13 0.92
N ASN A 158 2.20 -19.60 0.05
CA ASN A 158 3.57 -19.91 0.45
C ASN A 158 4.35 -18.61 0.72
N TYR A 159 5.23 -18.62 1.72
CA TYR A 159 6.08 -17.48 2.05
C TYR A 159 7.00 -17.04 0.88
N SER A 160 7.38 -17.97 -0.01
CA SER A 160 8.15 -17.65 -1.22
C SER A 160 7.33 -16.81 -2.21
N THR A 161 6.03 -17.10 -2.35
CA THR A 161 5.11 -16.30 -3.19
C THR A 161 5.04 -14.85 -2.71
N ILE A 162 4.99 -14.63 -1.38
CA ILE A 162 5.00 -13.27 -0.83
C ILE A 162 6.34 -12.58 -1.13
N TYR A 163 7.46 -13.30 -1.05
CA TYR A 163 8.76 -12.77 -1.42
C TYR A 163 8.83 -12.39 -2.90
N ASP A 164 8.30 -13.24 -3.78
CA ASP A 164 8.24 -12.99 -5.23
C ASP A 164 7.37 -11.76 -5.54
N TRP A 165 6.28 -11.54 -4.80
CA TRP A 165 5.48 -10.32 -4.92
C TRP A 165 6.26 -9.07 -4.56
N ILE A 166 7.06 -9.12 -3.50
CA ILE A 166 7.94 -8.00 -3.13
C ILE A 166 8.90 -7.68 -4.27
N GLN A 167 9.60 -8.70 -4.81
CA GLN A 167 10.57 -8.49 -5.88
C GLN A 167 9.92 -8.04 -7.19
N ARG A 168 8.69 -8.42 -7.45
CA ARG A 168 7.95 -8.10 -8.68
C ARG A 168 7.26 -6.75 -8.62
N TYR A 169 6.55 -6.45 -7.54
CA TYR A 169 5.64 -5.29 -7.50
C TYR A 169 6.27 -4.03 -6.91
N ILE A 170 7.22 -4.16 -5.99
CA ILE A 170 7.89 -2.98 -5.43
C ILE A 170 8.61 -2.16 -6.51
N PRO A 171 9.35 -2.74 -7.48
CA PRO A 171 9.93 -1.96 -8.58
C PRO A 171 8.87 -1.24 -9.42
N GLN A 172 7.72 -1.86 -9.67
CA GLN A 172 6.62 -1.22 -10.42
C GLN A 172 6.02 -0.04 -9.65
N ILE A 173 5.78 -0.20 -8.36
CA ILE A 173 5.33 0.90 -7.49
C ILE A 173 6.41 2.00 -7.43
N SER A 174 7.68 1.63 -7.37
CA SER A 174 8.80 2.57 -7.37
C SER A 174 8.82 3.44 -8.63
N ASN A 175 8.65 2.85 -9.80
CA ASN A 175 8.58 3.60 -11.06
C ASN A 175 7.46 4.64 -11.03
N TYR A 176 6.29 4.24 -10.53
CA TYR A 176 5.16 5.16 -10.40
C TYR A 176 5.41 6.27 -9.39
N VAL A 177 5.85 5.95 -8.16
CA VAL A 177 6.08 6.99 -7.14
C VAL A 177 7.24 7.93 -7.49
N ASN A 178 8.21 7.47 -8.28
CA ASN A 178 9.31 8.30 -8.77
C ASN A 178 8.88 9.20 -9.96
N SER A 179 7.73 8.98 -10.57
CA SER A 179 7.15 9.90 -11.55
C SER A 179 6.37 11.06 -10.91
N LEU A 180 6.05 10.96 -9.62
CA LEU A 180 5.39 12.03 -8.88
C LEU A 180 6.38 13.14 -8.55
N VAL A 181 5.98 14.39 -8.76
CA VAL A 181 6.82 15.56 -8.49
C VAL A 181 6.64 16.02 -7.05
N PRO A 182 7.60 15.77 -6.15
CA PRO A 182 7.49 16.15 -4.75
C PRO A 182 7.82 17.64 -4.53
N ASN A 183 7.05 18.31 -3.67
CA ASN A 183 7.39 19.66 -3.20
C ASN A 183 8.35 19.58 -2.00
N LEU A 184 9.64 19.60 -2.26
CA LEU A 184 10.70 19.43 -1.26
C LEU A 184 11.18 20.78 -0.72
N SER A 185 11.75 20.76 0.50
CA SER A 185 12.43 21.91 1.08
C SER A 185 13.84 22.11 0.51
N GLU A 186 14.44 23.26 0.80
CA GLU A 186 15.79 23.62 0.35
C GLU A 186 16.91 22.93 1.14
N SER A 187 16.60 21.99 2.01
CA SER A 187 17.60 21.37 2.87
C SER A 187 17.40 19.86 3.01
N TRP A 188 18.50 19.12 2.84
CA TRP A 188 18.53 17.67 2.92
C TRP A 188 19.40 17.18 4.08
N HIS A 189 19.02 16.03 4.63
CA HIS A 189 19.87 15.23 5.51
C HIS A 189 20.37 14.01 4.76
N ILE A 190 21.66 13.69 4.90
CA ILE A 190 22.23 12.45 4.37
C ILE A 190 22.93 11.71 5.50
N ASP A 191 22.64 10.42 5.59
CA ASP A 191 23.26 9.51 6.56
C ASP A 191 23.22 8.08 6.03
N GLU A 192 24.09 7.21 6.53
CA GLU A 192 24.07 5.81 6.14
C GLU A 192 23.91 4.88 7.36
N LEU A 193 23.39 3.71 7.08
CA LEU A 193 23.32 2.64 8.05
C LEU A 193 23.89 1.33 7.52
N PHE A 194 24.41 0.51 8.42
CA PHE A 194 24.88 -0.84 8.09
C PHE A 194 23.71 -1.79 7.96
N VAL A 195 23.65 -2.53 6.86
CA VAL A 195 22.68 -3.58 6.61
C VAL A 195 23.40 -4.92 6.51
N LYS A 196 22.99 -5.89 7.32
CA LYS A 196 23.52 -7.25 7.24
C LYS A 196 23.02 -7.94 5.97
N MET A 197 23.94 -8.51 5.18
CA MET A 197 23.64 -9.25 3.97
C MET A 197 23.82 -10.75 4.22
N LYS A 198 22.99 -11.57 3.57
CA LYS A 198 23.11 -13.04 3.65
C LYS A 198 24.05 -13.59 2.60
N ASP A 199 23.95 -13.04 1.38
CA ASP A 199 24.77 -13.45 0.23
C ASP A 199 25.80 -12.35 -0.03
N GLY A 200 27.06 -12.69 -0.03
CA GLY A 200 28.19 -11.81 -0.28
C GLY A 200 29.51 -12.49 0.05
N GLU A 201 30.60 -12.04 -0.53
CA GLU A 201 31.93 -12.57 -0.21
C GLU A 201 32.23 -12.38 1.28
N LYS A 202 32.56 -13.45 1.96
CA LYS A 202 33.02 -13.43 3.35
C LYS A 202 34.34 -12.67 3.41
N ARG A 203 34.31 -11.39 3.77
CA ARG A 203 35.53 -10.68 4.15
C ARG A 203 36.08 -11.32 5.42
N LYS A 204 37.43 -11.61 5.42
CA LYS A 204 38.11 -12.17 6.60
C LYS A 204 37.70 -11.38 7.86
N GLY A 205 36.95 -12.03 8.75
CA GLY A 205 36.66 -11.56 10.10
C GLY A 205 35.37 -10.75 10.31
N ASN A 206 34.64 -10.32 9.28
CA ASN A 206 33.41 -9.54 9.44
C ASN A 206 32.21 -10.14 8.71
N ALA A 207 31.02 -10.02 9.32
CA ALA A 207 29.76 -10.34 8.66
C ALA A 207 29.62 -9.54 7.35
N ASN A 208 29.05 -10.18 6.30
CA ASN A 208 28.71 -9.48 5.07
C ASN A 208 27.81 -8.30 5.38
N VAL A 209 28.25 -7.08 5.14
CA VAL A 209 27.51 -5.85 5.37
C VAL A 209 27.50 -5.02 4.09
N ALA A 210 26.39 -4.36 3.87
CA ALA A 210 26.26 -3.29 2.89
C ALA A 210 25.88 -1.99 3.62
N TYR A 211 25.96 -0.89 2.92
CA TYR A 211 25.68 0.44 3.44
C TYR A 211 24.45 0.99 2.73
N LEU A 212 23.41 1.28 3.50
CA LEU A 212 22.20 1.91 2.99
C LEU A 212 22.31 3.43 3.22
N TRP A 213 22.53 4.15 2.14
CA TRP A 213 22.63 5.61 2.13
C TRP A 213 21.22 6.20 1.99
N ASN A 214 20.83 7.04 2.93
CA ASN A 214 19.52 7.66 2.98
C ASN A 214 19.65 9.16 2.76
N VAL A 215 18.91 9.69 1.80
CA VAL A 215 18.79 11.13 1.55
C VAL A 215 17.36 11.54 1.88
N MET A 216 17.19 12.44 2.84
CA MET A 216 15.88 12.81 3.39
C MET A 216 15.69 14.33 3.35
N ASP A 217 14.53 14.77 2.89
CA ASP A 217 14.09 16.15 3.02
C ASP A 217 13.94 16.54 4.50
N ARG A 218 14.54 17.67 4.86
CA ARG A 218 14.63 18.05 6.27
C ARG A 218 13.28 18.38 6.88
N GLU A 219 12.42 19.08 6.17
CA GLU A 219 11.17 19.58 6.74
C GLU A 219 10.06 18.55 6.73
N SER A 220 9.84 17.93 5.59
CA SER A 220 8.78 16.94 5.39
C SER A 220 9.16 15.55 5.90
N ARG A 221 10.43 15.28 6.16
CA ARG A 221 10.99 13.93 6.43
C ARG A 221 10.81 12.96 5.28
N PHE A 222 10.51 13.43 4.09
CA PHE A 222 10.39 12.58 2.92
C PHE A 222 11.73 11.95 2.56
N LEU A 223 11.79 10.64 2.52
CA LEU A 223 12.96 9.86 2.14
C LEU A 223 13.10 9.89 0.61
N ILE A 224 13.89 10.83 0.10
CA ILE A 224 14.04 11.10 -1.33
C ILE A 224 14.71 9.92 -2.03
N ALA A 225 15.79 9.40 -1.44
CA ALA A 225 16.53 8.25 -1.94
C ALA A 225 16.97 7.33 -0.81
N SER A 226 17.07 6.04 -1.13
CA SER A 226 17.60 5.00 -0.23
C SER A 226 18.43 4.02 -1.06
N LYS A 227 19.73 4.25 -1.14
CA LYS A 227 20.64 3.53 -2.04
C LYS A 227 21.54 2.57 -1.28
N LEU A 228 21.58 1.33 -1.71
CA LEU A 228 22.45 0.31 -1.16
C LEU A 228 23.78 0.26 -1.92
N SER A 229 24.90 0.24 -1.19
CA SER A 229 26.24 0.03 -1.73
C SER A 229 27.02 -1.01 -0.94
N GLU A 230 27.98 -1.66 -1.57
CA GLU A 230 28.84 -2.65 -0.92
C GLU A 230 29.97 -1.98 -0.10
N LYS A 231 30.33 -0.75 -0.43
CA LYS A 231 31.40 -0.01 0.21
C LYS A 231 30.89 1.27 0.82
N ARG A 232 31.52 1.68 1.93
CA ARG A 232 31.33 2.99 2.58
C ARG A 232 32.34 3.98 2.01
N ASP A 233 32.10 4.39 0.79
CA ASP A 233 33.04 5.24 0.05
C ASP A 233 32.33 6.41 -0.67
N ILE A 234 33.10 7.24 -1.36
CA ILE A 234 32.63 8.40 -2.12
C ILE A 234 31.60 7.96 -3.18
N ASN A 235 31.83 6.80 -3.84
CA ASN A 235 30.93 6.33 -4.89
C ASN A 235 29.53 6.00 -4.34
N GLY A 236 29.45 5.43 -3.12
CA GLY A 236 28.18 5.18 -2.43
C GLY A 236 27.42 6.48 -2.18
N ALA A 237 28.11 7.51 -1.69
CA ALA A 237 27.50 8.83 -1.48
C ALA A 237 27.05 9.47 -2.80
N ILE A 238 27.88 9.45 -3.85
CA ILE A 238 27.54 9.96 -5.19
C ILE A 238 26.29 9.28 -5.75
N GLN A 239 26.23 7.94 -5.69
CA GLN A 239 25.07 7.21 -6.20
C GLN A 239 23.77 7.58 -5.47
N ALA A 240 23.83 7.76 -4.15
CA ALA A 240 22.66 8.15 -3.36
C ALA A 240 22.20 9.59 -3.68
N ILE A 241 23.14 10.52 -3.81
CA ILE A 241 22.83 11.92 -4.14
C ILE A 241 22.26 12.00 -5.56
N ASN A 242 22.86 11.34 -6.55
CA ASN A 242 22.35 11.31 -7.92
C ASN A 242 20.95 10.70 -7.99
N GLN A 243 20.68 9.63 -7.23
CA GLN A 243 19.33 9.10 -7.13
C GLN A 243 18.36 10.10 -6.50
N ALA A 244 18.78 10.85 -5.50
CA ALA A 244 17.96 11.89 -4.89
C ALA A 244 17.64 13.02 -5.88
N ILE A 245 18.63 13.50 -6.65
CA ILE A 245 18.44 14.49 -7.71
C ILE A 245 17.45 13.98 -8.76
N HIS A 246 17.58 12.73 -9.18
CA HIS A 246 16.63 12.11 -10.12
C HIS A 246 15.21 12.05 -9.54
N ASN A 247 15.04 11.57 -8.30
CA ASN A 247 13.73 11.41 -7.66
C ASN A 247 13.09 12.74 -7.24
N SER A 248 13.88 13.82 -7.15
CA SER A 248 13.41 15.20 -6.93
C SER A 248 13.14 15.94 -8.23
N HIS A 249 13.20 15.28 -9.39
CA HIS A 249 13.04 15.88 -10.71
C HIS A 249 14.02 17.05 -10.98
N GLY A 250 15.25 16.90 -10.53
CA GLY A 250 16.31 17.91 -10.71
C GLY A 250 16.33 19.02 -9.66
N ASN A 251 15.40 19.03 -8.70
CA ASN A 251 15.48 19.94 -7.57
C ASN A 251 16.69 19.57 -6.70
N VAL A 252 17.54 20.55 -6.44
CA VAL A 252 18.72 20.43 -5.59
C VAL A 252 18.56 21.27 -4.32
N PRO A 253 19.11 20.82 -3.18
CA PRO A 253 19.03 21.60 -1.95
C PRO A 253 20.01 22.77 -1.97
N GLN A 254 19.76 23.79 -1.15
CA GLN A 254 20.74 24.83 -0.84
C GLN A 254 21.68 24.39 0.29
N ILE A 255 21.18 23.56 1.22
CA ILE A 255 21.91 23.11 2.40
C ILE A 255 21.84 21.59 2.54
N VAL A 256 22.98 20.97 2.78
CA VAL A 256 23.07 19.52 3.08
C VAL A 256 23.69 19.30 4.45
N TYR A 257 22.98 18.55 5.29
CA TYR A 257 23.43 18.15 6.62
C TYR A 257 23.92 16.70 6.60
N THR A 258 25.13 16.45 7.11
CA THR A 258 25.70 15.08 7.23
C THR A 258 26.44 14.91 8.55
N ASP A 259 26.92 13.68 8.82
CA ASP A 259 27.99 13.47 9.78
C ASP A 259 29.36 13.92 9.20
N ALA A 260 30.45 13.69 9.94
CA ALA A 260 31.80 14.10 9.54
C ALA A 260 32.49 13.11 8.58
N LEU A 261 31.79 12.16 7.97
CA LEU A 261 32.40 11.23 7.02
C LEU A 261 32.95 11.96 5.79
N ARG A 262 34.24 11.76 5.49
CA ARG A 262 34.90 12.39 4.36
C ARG A 262 34.25 12.18 3.00
N ALA A 263 33.61 11.00 2.83
CA ALA A 263 32.90 10.63 1.60
C ALA A 263 31.79 11.63 1.23
N TYR A 264 31.12 12.22 2.23
CA TYR A 264 30.06 13.21 1.97
C TYR A 264 30.58 14.49 1.35
N ARG A 265 31.69 15.06 1.88
CA ARG A 265 32.24 16.30 1.36
C ARG A 265 32.56 16.20 -0.14
N GLU A 266 33.26 15.16 -0.51
CA GLU A 266 33.66 14.96 -1.90
C GLU A 266 32.47 14.55 -2.77
N GLY A 267 31.55 13.67 -2.28
CA GLY A 267 30.36 13.30 -2.99
C GLY A 267 29.44 14.49 -3.29
N ILE A 268 29.22 15.37 -2.31
CA ILE A 268 28.41 16.61 -2.48
C ILE A 268 29.08 17.54 -3.49
N ARG A 269 30.38 17.76 -3.36
CA ARG A 269 31.13 18.61 -4.30
C ARG A 269 31.02 18.15 -5.75
N GLN A 270 31.15 16.84 -5.98
CA GLN A 270 31.11 16.27 -7.33
C GLN A 270 29.68 16.22 -7.93
N THR A 271 28.62 16.14 -7.12
CA THR A 271 27.26 15.99 -7.60
C THR A 271 26.44 17.28 -7.57
N LEU A 272 26.59 18.07 -6.50
CA LEU A 272 25.79 19.27 -6.27
C LEU A 272 26.62 20.57 -6.50
N GLY A 273 27.95 20.46 -6.63
CA GLY A 273 28.82 21.60 -6.84
C GLY A 273 29.20 22.35 -5.54
N ASN A 274 29.89 23.50 -5.70
CA ASN A 274 30.35 24.29 -4.56
C ASN A 274 29.34 25.33 -4.07
N GLN A 275 28.21 25.47 -4.75
CA GLN A 275 27.12 26.40 -4.40
C GLN A 275 26.21 25.90 -3.28
N VAL A 276 26.34 24.63 -2.91
CA VAL A 276 25.53 24.01 -1.84
C VAL A 276 26.30 24.07 -0.53
N ASP A 277 25.67 24.62 0.49
CA ASP A 277 26.26 24.69 1.83
C ASP A 277 26.28 23.33 2.47
N HIS A 278 27.46 22.77 2.71
CA HIS A 278 27.62 21.49 3.40
C HIS A 278 27.93 21.73 4.89
N ILE A 279 26.98 21.34 5.73
CA ILE A 279 27.08 21.39 7.19
C ILE A 279 27.41 19.99 7.71
N ALA A 280 28.68 19.68 7.82
CA ALA A 280 29.18 18.47 8.45
C ALA A 280 29.21 18.68 9.97
N LYS A 281 28.44 17.87 10.70
CA LYS A 281 28.34 18.02 12.14
C LYS A 281 29.30 17.12 12.88
N CYS A 282 30.02 17.70 13.81
CA CYS A 282 30.72 17.02 14.87
C CYS A 282 30.21 17.52 16.24
N GLY A 283 29.48 16.69 16.99
CA GLY A 283 29.20 16.92 18.40
C GLY A 283 27.96 17.73 18.78
N ILE A 284 27.74 17.87 20.09
CA ILE A 284 26.53 18.37 20.76
C ILE A 284 26.38 19.91 20.68
N THR A 285 27.39 20.62 20.21
CA THR A 285 27.58 22.07 20.41
C THR A 285 26.76 23.01 19.51
N LYS A 286 26.00 22.48 18.52
CA LYS A 286 25.14 23.34 17.67
C LYS A 286 23.71 22.72 17.57
N PRO A 287 22.74 23.16 18.40
CA PRO A 287 21.40 22.58 18.46
C PRO A 287 20.61 22.66 17.14
N HIS A 288 20.93 23.60 16.25
CA HIS A 288 20.22 23.77 14.95
C HIS A 288 20.78 22.91 13.80
N ALA A 289 21.94 22.25 13.99
CA ALA A 289 22.60 21.43 12.97
C ALA A 289 22.54 19.92 13.29
N ASN A 290 21.49 19.45 13.96
CA ASN A 290 21.41 18.05 14.38
C ASN A 290 20.89 17.13 13.28
N ASN A 291 21.47 15.93 13.17
CA ASN A 291 21.07 14.88 12.25
C ASN A 291 20.01 13.95 12.82
N ASN A 292 19.38 14.32 13.94
CA ASN A 292 18.44 13.47 14.71
C ASN A 292 17.27 12.91 13.88
N ARG A 293 16.87 13.62 12.81
CA ARG A 293 15.74 13.20 11.96
C ARG A 293 16.09 11.96 11.14
N VAL A 294 17.25 11.98 10.48
CA VAL A 294 17.71 10.83 9.70
C VAL A 294 18.24 9.71 10.60
N GLU A 295 18.85 10.04 11.74
CA GLU A 295 19.23 9.05 12.76
C GLU A 295 18.00 8.27 13.26
N ARG A 296 16.86 8.94 13.50
CA ARG A 296 15.60 8.30 13.88
C ARG A 296 15.03 7.43 12.76
N LEU A 297 15.15 7.84 11.49
CA LEU A 297 14.87 7.00 10.33
C LEU A 297 15.73 5.75 10.37
N ASN A 298 17.04 5.91 10.49
CA ASN A 298 18.01 4.81 10.52
C ASN A 298 17.72 3.83 11.67
N TRP A 299 17.32 4.33 12.83
CA TRP A 299 16.88 3.47 13.94
C TRP A 299 15.64 2.65 13.54
N THR A 300 14.64 3.28 12.95
CA THR A 300 13.43 2.58 12.45
C THR A 300 13.80 1.50 11.42
N LEU A 301 14.69 1.80 10.49
CA LEU A 301 15.14 0.83 9.47
C LEU A 301 15.93 -0.32 10.08
N ARG A 302 16.80 -0.06 11.09
CA ARG A 302 17.55 -1.10 11.81
C ARG A 302 16.62 -2.12 12.47
N GLU A 303 15.52 -1.67 13.10
CA GLU A 303 14.55 -2.59 13.69
C GLU A 303 13.90 -3.49 12.62
N ARG A 304 13.64 -2.97 11.42
CA ARG A 304 13.12 -3.78 10.30
C ARG A 304 14.14 -4.80 9.79
N VAL A 305 15.38 -4.37 9.61
CA VAL A 305 16.48 -5.27 9.18
C VAL A 305 16.71 -6.41 10.18
N LYS A 306 16.58 -6.15 11.49
CA LYS A 306 16.66 -7.20 12.53
C LYS A 306 15.59 -8.27 12.33
N VAL A 307 14.32 -7.88 12.15
CA VAL A 307 13.20 -8.82 11.92
C VAL A 307 13.41 -9.62 10.64
N GLN A 308 13.94 -9.00 9.59
CA GLN A 308 14.23 -9.63 8.30
C GLN A 308 15.47 -10.52 8.37
N ARG A 309 16.24 -10.49 9.46
CA ARG A 309 17.48 -11.23 9.67
C ARG A 309 18.55 -10.99 8.57
N GLY A 310 18.60 -9.75 8.08
CA GLY A 310 19.44 -9.34 6.96
C GLY A 310 18.77 -9.55 5.59
N TRP A 311 19.28 -8.86 4.59
CA TRP A 311 18.78 -8.93 3.21
C TRP A 311 19.55 -9.98 2.40
N LYS A 312 18.94 -10.52 1.33
CA LYS A 312 19.59 -11.56 0.53
C LYS A 312 20.75 -10.99 -0.27
N ASN A 313 20.49 -9.96 -1.05
CA ASN A 313 21.49 -9.34 -1.91
C ASN A 313 21.26 -7.83 -2.09
N PRO A 314 22.27 -7.07 -2.58
CA PRO A 314 22.15 -5.63 -2.80
C PRO A 314 21.11 -5.21 -3.84
N LYS A 315 20.71 -6.11 -4.74
CA LYS A 315 19.70 -5.86 -5.79
C LYS A 315 18.28 -6.13 -5.33
N SER A 316 18.07 -6.45 -4.04
CA SER A 316 16.74 -6.72 -3.50
C SER A 316 15.87 -5.47 -3.49
N ALA A 317 14.61 -5.62 -3.88
CA ALA A 317 13.61 -4.55 -3.82
C ALA A 317 13.23 -4.11 -2.40
N ILE A 318 13.80 -4.73 -1.35
CA ILE A 318 13.42 -4.48 0.05
C ILE A 318 13.76 -3.04 0.47
N ALA A 319 14.94 -2.51 0.09
CA ALA A 319 15.33 -1.14 0.43
C ALA A 319 14.31 -0.13 -0.12
N GLU A 320 13.95 -0.29 -1.37
CA GLU A 320 13.00 0.55 -2.05
C GLU A 320 11.57 0.40 -1.47
N GLY A 321 11.16 -0.82 -1.14
CA GLY A 321 9.91 -1.07 -0.45
C GLY A 321 9.83 -0.41 0.93
N GLN A 322 10.95 -0.37 1.68
CA GLN A 322 11.02 0.37 2.94
C GLN A 322 10.89 1.88 2.72
N ARG A 323 11.50 2.44 1.65
CA ARG A 323 11.35 3.84 1.27
C ARG A 323 9.89 4.18 0.96
N ILE A 324 9.23 3.36 0.14
CA ILE A 324 7.81 3.54 -0.23
C ILE A 324 6.94 3.45 1.02
N TYR A 325 7.11 2.42 1.85
CA TYR A 325 6.36 2.25 3.08
C TYR A 325 6.52 3.44 4.04
N TYR A 326 7.75 3.89 4.26
CA TYR A 326 8.06 5.03 5.11
C TYR A 326 7.39 6.32 4.62
N ASN A 327 7.44 6.57 3.32
CA ASN A 327 6.94 7.81 2.74
C ASN A 327 5.43 7.85 2.58
N PHE A 328 4.82 6.75 2.15
CA PHE A 328 3.44 6.77 1.68
C PHE A 328 2.46 6.06 2.63
N ILE A 329 2.92 5.12 3.43
CA ILE A 329 2.02 4.26 4.22
C ILE A 329 2.10 4.60 5.71
N LYS A 330 3.31 4.68 6.26
CA LYS A 330 3.52 4.88 7.69
C LYS A 330 3.15 6.29 8.15
N PRO A 331 2.18 6.48 9.07
CA PRO A 331 1.91 7.78 9.67
C PRO A 331 3.02 8.17 10.63
N HIS A 332 3.33 9.48 10.68
CA HIS A 332 4.38 10.03 11.53
C HIS A 332 3.80 10.98 12.58
N GLN A 333 3.97 10.67 13.85
CA GLN A 333 3.50 11.50 14.97
C GLN A 333 4.01 12.95 14.86
N ALA A 334 5.28 13.13 14.49
CA ALA A 334 5.88 14.45 14.34
C ALA A 334 5.37 15.25 13.12
N LEU A 335 4.55 14.64 12.26
CA LEU A 335 3.84 15.28 11.15
C LEU A 335 2.33 15.36 11.41
N GLY A 336 1.91 15.25 12.69
CA GLY A 336 0.50 15.27 13.05
C GLY A 336 -0.29 14.06 12.53
N GLY A 337 0.34 12.90 12.45
CA GLY A 337 -0.27 11.66 11.93
C GLY A 337 -0.24 11.53 10.41
N LYS A 338 0.23 12.54 9.68
CA LYS A 338 0.40 12.48 8.22
C LYS A 338 1.60 11.66 7.82
N THR A 339 1.59 11.13 6.60
CA THR A 339 2.77 10.56 5.97
C THR A 339 3.66 11.66 5.38
N PRO A 340 4.97 11.41 5.17
CA PRO A 340 5.83 12.35 4.47
C PRO A 340 5.32 12.75 3.08
N SER A 341 4.75 11.82 2.33
CA SER A 341 4.16 12.08 0.99
C SER A 341 2.97 13.03 1.04
N GLU A 342 2.10 12.92 2.06
CA GLU A 342 0.98 13.86 2.26
C GLU A 342 1.50 15.27 2.60
N LYS A 343 2.65 15.35 3.30
CA LYS A 343 3.26 16.65 3.65
C LYS A 343 3.79 17.40 2.43
N ILE A 344 4.22 16.69 1.40
CA ILE A 344 4.80 17.29 0.16
C ILE A 344 3.83 17.27 -1.03
N GLY A 345 2.53 16.96 -0.80
CA GLY A 345 1.50 17.08 -1.82
C GLY A 345 1.38 15.90 -2.80
N VAL A 346 2.09 14.78 -2.56
CA VAL A 346 2.00 13.58 -3.40
C VAL A 346 1.42 12.37 -2.64
N GLY A 347 0.71 12.62 -1.54
CA GLY A 347 0.10 11.59 -0.71
C GLY A 347 -1.12 10.94 -1.37
N MET A 348 -1.49 9.76 -0.85
CA MET A 348 -2.70 9.02 -1.22
C MET A 348 -3.69 9.02 -0.06
N GLU A 349 -4.99 9.09 -0.36
CA GLU A 349 -6.06 8.96 0.62
C GLU A 349 -6.61 7.52 0.66
N GLY A 350 -7.22 7.13 1.78
CA GLY A 350 -7.85 5.80 1.96
C GLY A 350 -6.82 4.67 2.05
N ASP A 351 -7.06 3.53 1.38
CA ASP A 351 -6.07 2.44 1.31
C ASP A 351 -4.91 2.83 0.40
N LYS A 352 -3.89 3.42 1.02
CA LYS A 352 -2.74 4.04 0.34
C LYS A 352 -1.95 3.04 -0.48
N LEU A 353 -1.70 1.84 0.07
CA LEU A 353 -0.87 0.84 -0.62
C LEU A 353 -1.62 0.21 -1.79
N LEU A 354 -2.91 -0.06 -1.63
CA LEU A 354 -3.75 -0.57 -2.72
C LEU A 354 -3.82 0.44 -3.87
N LYS A 355 -4.04 1.72 -3.57
CA LYS A 355 -4.06 2.78 -4.58
C LYS A 355 -2.72 2.91 -5.30
N LEU A 356 -1.60 2.94 -4.58
CA LEU A 356 -0.27 2.94 -5.18
C LEU A 356 -0.05 1.74 -6.09
N PHE A 357 -0.46 0.55 -5.64
CA PHE A 357 -0.34 -0.68 -6.41
C PHE A 357 -1.14 -0.60 -7.72
N ILE A 358 -2.43 -0.23 -7.65
CA ILE A 358 -3.28 -0.10 -8.84
C ILE A 358 -2.75 0.96 -9.80
N SER A 359 -2.42 2.16 -9.30
CA SER A 359 -1.84 3.23 -10.11
C SER A 359 -0.54 2.83 -10.78
N SER A 360 0.32 2.07 -10.10
CA SER A 360 1.57 1.56 -10.66
C SER A 360 1.36 0.57 -11.80
N LEU A 361 0.34 -0.28 -11.70
CA LEU A 361 -0.01 -1.22 -12.77
C LEU A 361 -0.53 -0.51 -14.02
N GLN A 362 -1.24 0.61 -13.85
CA GLN A 362 -1.68 1.47 -14.95
C GLN A 362 -0.50 2.22 -15.58
N TYR A 363 0.34 2.83 -14.76
CA TYR A 363 1.52 3.59 -15.21
C TYR A 363 2.52 2.76 -16.02
N ASN A 364 2.81 1.53 -15.59
CA ASN A 364 3.77 0.66 -16.27
C ASN A 364 3.21 -0.04 -17.53
N LYS A 365 1.96 0.24 -17.91
CA LYS A 365 1.38 -0.24 -19.18
C LYS A 365 1.59 0.73 -20.35
N ASN A 366 1.78 2.01 -20.04
CA ASN A 366 2.08 3.08 -20.98
C ASN A 366 3.59 3.18 -21.19
#